data_f4562c4a5e45920077a4de0f20e21c45
#
_entry.id   f4562c4a5e45920077a4de0f20e21c45
#
_cell.length_a   1.000
_cell.length_b   1.000
_cell.length_c   1.000
_cell.angle_alpha   90.00
_cell.angle_beta   90.00
_cell.angle_gamma   90.00
#
_symmetry.space_group_name_H-M   'P 1'
#
loop_
_entity.id
_entity.type
_entity.pdbx_description
1 polymer ?
#
loop_
_entity_poly.entity_id
_entity_poly.type
_entity_poly.pdbx_seq_one_letter_code
_entity_poly.pdbx_strand_id
1 'polypeptide(L)'
;MAGDKITLTKIKQANRMVIVLYYRPLLTIRASVILVRERMMNKSQQVQTITLAAAQQMAAAVEKKAAEINVAVVFSVVDHGGNTLLIQRMDEAFVSSCDISLNKAWSACSLKQGTHEITPAVQPGQSLYGLQLTNQQRIIIFGGGLPVIFNEQVIGAVGVSGGTVEQDQLLAQCALDCFSAL
;
A
#
# COMPACT_ATOMS: atom_id res chain seq x y z
N MET A 1 -8.19 -29.29 54.94
CA MET A 1 -7.97 -28.23 53.93
C MET A 1 -8.02 -28.89 52.56
N ALA A 2 -9.13 -28.81 51.85
CA ALA A 2 -9.27 -29.36 50.50
C ALA A 2 -8.80 -28.27 49.51
N GLY A 3 -7.69 -28.58 48.85
CA GLY A 3 -7.11 -27.64 47.86
C GLY A 3 -8.03 -27.47 46.66
N ASP A 4 -8.28 -26.22 46.31
CA ASP A 4 -9.03 -25.81 45.12
C ASP A 4 -8.40 -26.42 43.88
N LYS A 5 -9.09 -27.34 43.20
CA LYS A 5 -8.63 -27.91 41.94
C LYS A 5 -9.05 -26.98 40.80
N ILE A 6 -8.07 -26.31 40.18
CA ILE A 6 -8.24 -25.59 38.91
C ILE A 6 -8.12 -26.61 37.77
N THR A 7 -9.18 -26.74 36.98
CA THR A 7 -9.16 -27.60 35.80
C THR A 7 -8.96 -26.76 34.56
N LEU A 8 -7.90 -27.04 33.82
CA LEU A 8 -7.54 -26.40 32.53
C LEU A 8 -8.08 -27.26 31.38
N THR A 9 -8.99 -26.74 30.60
CA THR A 9 -9.42 -27.37 29.35
C THR A 9 -8.97 -26.53 28.15
N LYS A 10 -8.17 -27.15 27.30
CA LYS A 10 -7.72 -26.54 26.03
C LYS A 10 -8.70 -26.92 24.93
N ILE A 11 -9.38 -25.97 24.35
CA ILE A 11 -10.28 -26.17 23.20
C ILE A 11 -9.65 -25.48 21.98
N LYS A 12 -9.41 -26.28 20.93
CA LYS A 12 -8.90 -25.77 19.64
C LYS A 12 -10.10 -25.54 18.72
N GLN A 13 -10.40 -24.29 18.42
CA GLN A 13 -11.45 -23.92 17.49
C GLN A 13 -10.91 -22.91 16.47
N ALA A 14 -10.90 -23.27 15.20
CA ALA A 14 -10.59 -22.42 14.03
C ALA A 14 -9.47 -21.39 14.30
N ASN A 15 -8.21 -21.84 14.35
CA ASN A 15 -7.01 -21.00 14.53
C ASN A 15 -6.94 -20.16 15.84
N ARG A 16 -7.74 -20.48 16.86
CA ARG A 16 -7.67 -19.85 18.17
C ARG A 16 -7.60 -20.93 19.25
N MET A 17 -6.65 -20.78 20.17
CA MET A 17 -6.63 -21.60 21.38
C MET A 17 -7.39 -20.84 22.47
N VAL A 18 -8.47 -21.44 22.97
CA VAL A 18 -9.26 -20.91 24.08
C VAL A 18 -8.91 -21.73 25.32
N ILE A 19 -8.38 -21.06 26.34
CA ILE A 19 -8.14 -21.68 27.65
C ILE A 19 -9.32 -21.32 28.53
N VAL A 20 -10.08 -22.34 28.93
CA VAL A 20 -11.19 -22.18 29.86
C VAL A 20 -10.71 -22.58 31.25
N LEU A 21 -10.69 -21.63 32.19
CA LEU A 21 -10.37 -21.87 33.60
C LEU A 21 -11.67 -22.09 34.36
N TYR A 22 -11.85 -23.29 34.92
CA TYR A 22 -12.95 -23.58 35.81
C TYR A 22 -12.49 -23.37 37.25
N TYR A 23 -13.08 -22.42 37.92
CA TYR A 23 -12.90 -22.21 39.35
C TYR A 23 -14.19 -22.65 40.09
N ARG A 24 -14.07 -23.58 41.06
CA ARG A 24 -15.17 -24.04 41.89
C ARG A 24 -15.10 -23.40 43.29
N PRO A 25 -15.84 -22.37 43.59
CA PRO A 25 -16.32 -22.14 44.94
C PRO A 25 -17.70 -22.80 45.13
N LEU A 26 -18.00 -23.20 46.31
CA LEU A 26 -19.04 -24.17 46.71
C LEU A 26 -20.49 -23.90 46.29
N LEU A 27 -20.84 -22.89 45.53
CA LEU A 27 -22.24 -22.60 45.15
C LEU A 27 -22.50 -22.00 43.75
N THR A 28 -21.49 -21.66 42.94
CA THR A 28 -21.70 -21.21 41.54
C THR A 28 -20.49 -21.48 40.70
N ILE A 29 -20.68 -22.15 39.55
CA ILE A 29 -19.62 -22.31 38.53
C ILE A 29 -19.53 -21.00 37.77
N ARG A 30 -18.51 -20.19 37.99
CA ARG A 30 -18.16 -19.08 37.09
C ARG A 30 -17.05 -19.55 36.15
N ALA A 31 -17.38 -19.65 34.87
CA ALA A 31 -16.39 -19.84 33.81
C ALA A 31 -15.85 -18.47 33.41
N SER A 32 -14.58 -18.19 33.68
CA SER A 32 -13.90 -17.04 33.14
C SER A 32 -13.14 -17.46 31.90
N VAL A 33 -13.57 -16.98 30.72
CA VAL A 33 -12.85 -17.18 29.47
C VAL A 33 -11.74 -16.14 29.41
N ILE A 34 -10.50 -16.56 29.64
CA ILE A 34 -9.33 -15.73 29.40
C ILE A 34 -8.90 -16.00 27.96
N LEU A 35 -9.11 -15.03 27.09
CA LEU A 35 -8.58 -15.07 25.72
C LEU A 35 -7.07 -14.81 25.81
N VAL A 36 -6.28 -15.87 25.90
CA VAL A 36 -4.84 -15.81 25.69
C VAL A 36 -4.62 -15.76 24.18
N ARG A 37 -4.33 -14.58 23.67
CA ARG A 37 -3.87 -14.40 22.29
C ARG A 37 -2.43 -14.93 22.24
N GLU A 38 -2.26 -16.25 22.11
CA GLU A 38 -0.98 -16.77 21.68
C GLU A 38 -0.67 -16.13 20.35
N ARG A 39 0.40 -15.37 20.32
CA ARG A 39 0.98 -14.86 19.09
C ARG A 39 1.58 -16.06 18.37
N MET A 40 0.70 -16.85 17.70
CA MET A 40 1.19 -17.84 16.75
C MET A 40 2.09 -17.07 15.77
N MET A 41 3.33 -17.45 15.70
CA MET A 41 4.22 -16.95 14.63
C MET A 41 3.58 -17.37 13.32
N ASN A 42 2.90 -16.41 12.68
CA ASN A 42 2.37 -16.63 11.34
C ASN A 42 3.56 -16.85 10.41
N LYS A 43 3.68 -18.06 9.90
CA LYS A 43 4.73 -18.42 8.91
C LYS A 43 4.47 -17.80 7.55
N SER A 44 3.29 -17.21 7.35
CA SER A 44 2.86 -16.57 6.09
C SER A 44 1.94 -15.40 6.41
N GLN A 45 1.91 -14.43 5.50
CA GLN A 45 1.01 -13.29 5.53
C GLN A 45 0.19 -13.27 4.24
N GLN A 46 -1.12 -13.01 4.34
CA GLN A 46 -1.93 -12.66 3.20
C GLN A 46 -1.79 -11.17 2.95
N VAL A 47 -1.53 -10.80 1.71
CA VAL A 47 -1.44 -9.40 1.28
C VAL A 47 -2.50 -9.12 0.22
N GLN A 48 -3.08 -7.93 0.30
CA GLN A 48 -3.96 -7.42 -0.75
C GLN A 48 -3.10 -6.76 -1.82
N THR A 49 -3.52 -6.87 -3.07
CA THR A 49 -2.86 -6.20 -4.19
C THR A 49 -3.89 -5.65 -5.15
N ILE A 50 -3.54 -4.55 -5.82
CA ILE A 50 -4.39 -3.95 -6.85
C ILE A 50 -4.54 -4.91 -8.03
N THR A 51 -5.75 -4.95 -8.63
CA THR A 51 -6.04 -5.80 -9.79
C THR A 51 -5.72 -5.09 -11.10
N LEU A 52 -5.44 -5.87 -12.17
CA LEU A 52 -5.26 -5.31 -13.52
C LEU A 52 -6.52 -4.57 -13.99
N ALA A 53 -7.71 -5.08 -13.64
CA ALA A 53 -8.97 -4.45 -14.02
C ALA A 53 -9.11 -3.04 -13.43
N ALA A 54 -8.75 -2.84 -12.15
CA ALA A 54 -8.72 -1.52 -11.53
C ALA A 54 -7.66 -0.63 -12.19
N ALA A 55 -6.46 -1.15 -12.44
CA ALA A 55 -5.39 -0.41 -13.11
C ALA A 55 -5.81 0.10 -14.51
N GLN A 56 -6.53 -0.71 -15.28
CA GLN A 56 -7.05 -0.31 -16.59
C GLN A 56 -8.10 0.79 -16.53
N GLN A 57 -8.99 0.76 -15.53
CA GLN A 57 -9.98 1.84 -15.33
C GLN A 57 -9.31 3.14 -14.91
N MET A 58 -8.32 3.07 -14.02
CA MET A 58 -7.50 4.22 -13.63
C MET A 58 -6.76 4.81 -14.85
N ALA A 59 -6.18 3.95 -15.69
CA ALA A 59 -5.48 4.36 -16.91
C ALA A 59 -6.41 5.13 -17.87
N ALA A 60 -7.62 4.61 -18.10
CA ALA A 60 -8.61 5.29 -18.94
C ALA A 60 -9.04 6.65 -18.38
N ALA A 61 -9.18 6.76 -17.05
CA ALA A 61 -9.50 8.03 -16.38
C ALA A 61 -8.36 9.05 -16.52
N VAL A 62 -7.11 8.61 -16.34
CA VAL A 62 -5.93 9.46 -16.52
C VAL A 62 -5.80 9.92 -17.95
N GLU A 63 -5.94 9.03 -18.95
CA GLU A 63 -5.86 9.37 -20.38
C GLU A 63 -6.90 10.43 -20.74
N LYS A 64 -8.14 10.24 -20.31
CA LYS A 64 -9.21 11.22 -20.54
C LYS A 64 -8.85 12.58 -19.92
N LYS A 65 -8.42 12.59 -18.65
CA LYS A 65 -8.06 13.82 -17.94
C LYS A 65 -6.86 14.52 -18.55
N ALA A 66 -5.86 13.76 -18.99
CA ALA A 66 -4.66 14.28 -19.68
C ALA A 66 -5.02 14.95 -21.00
N ALA A 67 -5.93 14.36 -21.78
CA ALA A 67 -6.46 14.96 -23.01
C ALA A 67 -7.20 16.29 -22.74
N GLU A 68 -8.00 16.38 -21.67
CA GLU A 68 -8.70 17.61 -21.27
C GLU A 68 -7.75 18.77 -20.97
N ILE A 69 -6.56 18.48 -20.45
CA ILE A 69 -5.54 19.49 -20.13
C ILE A 69 -4.44 19.62 -21.19
N ASN A 70 -4.60 18.93 -22.34
CA ASN A 70 -3.66 18.92 -23.47
C ASN A 70 -2.23 18.52 -23.07
N VAL A 71 -2.08 17.45 -22.27
CA VAL A 71 -0.78 16.91 -21.87
C VAL A 71 -0.72 15.42 -22.23
N ALA A 72 0.31 15.02 -22.98
CA ALA A 72 0.57 13.63 -23.27
C ALA A 72 1.48 13.02 -22.18
N VAL A 73 1.02 11.95 -21.53
CA VAL A 73 1.70 11.35 -20.39
C VAL A 73 1.89 9.84 -20.55
N VAL A 74 2.77 9.31 -19.72
CA VAL A 74 2.84 7.89 -19.41
C VAL A 74 2.27 7.68 -18.01
N PHE A 75 1.33 6.75 -17.91
CA PHE A 75 0.76 6.27 -16.66
C PHE A 75 1.25 4.86 -16.36
N SER A 76 1.71 4.64 -15.14
CA SER A 76 2.22 3.34 -14.68
C SER A 76 1.55 2.93 -13.38
N VAL A 77 1.31 1.62 -13.23
CA VAL A 77 0.79 1.01 -12.01
C VAL A 77 1.71 -0.13 -11.60
N VAL A 78 2.05 -0.18 -10.32
CA VAL A 78 2.76 -1.30 -9.70
C VAL A 78 1.86 -1.99 -8.66
N ASP A 79 2.08 -3.29 -8.45
CA ASP A 79 1.43 -4.07 -7.41
C ASP A 79 2.00 -3.74 -6.01
N HIS A 80 1.50 -4.40 -4.95
CA HIS A 80 1.97 -4.17 -3.58
C HIS A 80 3.47 -4.48 -3.38
N GLY A 81 4.07 -5.31 -4.22
CA GLY A 81 5.48 -5.66 -4.20
C GLY A 81 6.36 -4.74 -5.05
N GLY A 82 5.78 -3.74 -5.71
CA GLY A 82 6.47 -2.85 -6.62
C GLY A 82 6.74 -3.46 -8.00
N ASN A 83 6.09 -4.58 -8.34
CA ASN A 83 6.20 -5.18 -9.66
C ASN A 83 5.27 -4.45 -10.65
N THR A 84 5.72 -4.29 -11.88
CA THR A 84 4.94 -3.63 -12.93
C THR A 84 3.65 -4.41 -13.22
N LEU A 85 2.51 -3.74 -13.10
CA LEU A 85 1.21 -4.29 -13.46
C LEU A 85 0.71 -3.72 -14.78
N LEU A 86 0.88 -2.41 -15.00
CA LEU A 86 0.48 -1.71 -16.21
C LEU A 86 1.41 -0.55 -16.50
N ILE A 87 1.73 -0.34 -17.78
CA ILE A 87 2.31 0.90 -18.32
C ILE A 87 1.49 1.26 -19.55
N GLN A 88 0.95 2.47 -19.60
CA GLN A 88 0.25 3.02 -20.75
C GLN A 88 0.89 4.34 -21.14
N ARG A 89 1.45 4.38 -22.36
CA ARG A 89 2.03 5.58 -22.96
C ARG A 89 1.05 6.16 -23.97
N MET A 90 0.66 7.41 -23.78
CA MET A 90 -0.10 8.16 -24.77
C MET A 90 0.78 8.48 -25.99
N ASP A 91 0.14 8.66 -27.15
CA ASP A 91 0.81 9.17 -28.32
C ASP A 91 1.45 10.53 -27.97
N GLU A 92 2.62 10.82 -28.56
CA GLU A 92 3.44 12.03 -28.33
C GLU A 92 4.03 12.15 -26.89
N ALA A 93 3.74 11.25 -25.95
CA ALA A 93 4.40 11.26 -24.64
C ALA A 93 5.91 10.94 -24.77
N PHE A 94 6.74 11.60 -23.97
CA PHE A 94 8.18 11.40 -23.98
C PHE A 94 8.57 9.95 -23.68
N VAL A 95 9.53 9.41 -24.41
CA VAL A 95 10.03 8.04 -24.20
C VAL A 95 10.62 7.88 -22.79
N SER A 96 11.34 8.89 -22.29
CA SER A 96 11.91 8.91 -20.94
C SER A 96 10.83 8.82 -19.85
N SER A 97 9.61 9.28 -20.13
CA SER A 97 8.49 9.21 -19.18
C SER A 97 8.05 7.78 -18.88
N CYS A 98 8.38 6.79 -19.73
CA CYS A 98 8.11 5.39 -19.43
C CYS A 98 8.88 4.93 -18.17
N ASP A 99 10.15 5.25 -18.10
CA ASP A 99 10.99 4.93 -16.95
C ASP A 99 10.62 5.79 -15.73
N ILE A 100 10.44 7.10 -15.94
CA ILE A 100 10.13 8.04 -14.84
C ILE A 100 8.79 7.70 -14.18
N SER A 101 7.72 7.45 -14.95
CA SER A 101 6.42 7.12 -14.39
C SER A 101 6.44 5.81 -13.60
N LEU A 102 7.13 4.79 -14.12
CA LEU A 102 7.29 3.51 -13.44
C LEU A 102 8.07 3.67 -12.13
N ASN A 103 9.16 4.44 -12.15
CA ASN A 103 9.96 4.68 -10.96
C ASN A 103 9.25 5.60 -9.95
N LYS A 104 8.37 6.52 -10.38
CA LYS A 104 7.47 7.26 -9.48
C LYS A 104 6.50 6.30 -8.76
N ALA A 105 5.85 5.39 -9.50
CA ALA A 105 4.97 4.38 -8.93
C ALA A 105 5.74 3.47 -7.94
N TRP A 106 6.91 2.99 -8.34
CA TRP A 106 7.76 2.15 -7.50
C TRP A 106 8.19 2.89 -6.22
N SER A 107 8.60 4.16 -6.33
CA SER A 107 8.98 4.98 -5.18
C SER A 107 7.83 5.15 -4.20
N ALA A 108 6.64 5.48 -4.70
CA ALA A 108 5.45 5.67 -3.87
C ALA A 108 5.04 4.37 -3.17
N CYS A 109 5.14 3.22 -3.86
CA CYS A 109 4.85 1.90 -3.28
C CYS A 109 5.87 1.52 -2.19
N SER A 110 7.16 1.63 -2.49
CA SER A 110 8.24 1.17 -1.61
C SER A 110 8.41 2.04 -0.37
N LEU A 111 8.21 3.36 -0.49
CA LEU A 111 8.29 4.32 0.61
C LEU A 111 6.93 4.53 1.31
N LYS A 112 5.83 4.00 0.74
CA LYS A 112 4.46 4.08 1.25
C LYS A 112 3.96 5.52 1.45
N GLN A 113 4.42 6.43 0.61
CA GLN A 113 4.05 7.85 0.63
C GLN A 113 4.16 8.46 -0.77
N GLY A 114 3.52 9.60 -0.98
CA GLY A 114 3.60 10.33 -2.24
C GLY A 114 5.02 10.84 -2.53
N THR A 115 5.44 10.79 -3.80
CA THR A 115 6.80 11.25 -4.16
C THR A 115 7.02 12.74 -3.89
N HIS A 116 5.98 13.57 -3.90
CA HIS A 116 6.04 14.99 -3.53
C HIS A 116 6.30 15.20 -2.03
N GLU A 117 5.86 14.27 -1.17
CA GLU A 117 6.04 14.34 0.28
C GLU A 117 7.49 14.12 0.70
N ILE A 118 8.27 13.40 -0.13
CA ILE A 118 9.68 13.12 0.11
C ILE A 118 10.55 14.34 -0.22
N THR A 119 10.11 15.17 -1.16
CA THR A 119 10.88 16.28 -1.74
C THR A 119 11.55 17.19 -0.71
N PRO A 120 10.89 17.62 0.39
CA PRO A 120 11.53 18.50 1.37
C PRO A 120 12.69 17.83 2.12
N ALA A 121 12.62 16.53 2.39
CA ALA A 121 13.60 15.81 3.18
C ALA A 121 14.89 15.48 2.41
N VAL A 122 14.85 15.53 1.09
CA VAL A 122 15.99 15.17 0.21
C VAL A 122 16.76 16.35 -0.35
N GLN A 123 16.42 17.58 0.05
CA GLN A 123 17.13 18.77 -0.39
C GLN A 123 18.55 18.83 0.22
N PRO A 124 19.48 19.57 -0.40
CA PRO A 124 20.81 19.77 0.18
C PRO A 124 20.74 20.23 1.63
N GLY A 125 21.47 19.53 2.52
CA GLY A 125 21.46 19.81 3.96
C GLY A 125 20.33 19.15 4.76
N GLN A 126 19.40 18.46 4.10
CA GLN A 126 18.33 17.72 4.78
C GLN A 126 18.73 16.27 5.11
N SER A 127 17.98 15.64 6.01
CA SER A 127 18.31 14.34 6.62
C SER A 127 18.41 13.18 5.63
N LEU A 128 17.67 13.24 4.51
CA LEU A 128 17.64 12.21 3.48
C LEU A 128 18.32 12.65 2.17
N TYR A 129 19.18 13.68 2.24
CA TYR A 129 19.95 14.11 1.06
C TYR A 129 20.73 12.93 0.47
N GLY A 130 20.55 12.67 -0.84
CA GLY A 130 21.16 11.53 -1.53
C GLY A 130 20.31 10.26 -1.57
N LEU A 131 19.10 10.27 -1.01
CA LEU A 131 18.19 9.13 -1.05
C LEU A 131 17.96 8.63 -2.50
N GLN A 132 17.86 9.54 -3.48
CA GLN A 132 17.68 9.23 -4.90
C GLN A 132 18.85 8.45 -5.52
N LEU A 133 20.02 8.41 -4.88
CA LEU A 133 21.17 7.64 -5.34
C LEU A 133 21.13 6.18 -4.87
N THR A 134 20.20 5.84 -4.00
CA THR A 134 20.00 4.48 -3.50
C THR A 134 19.09 3.66 -4.44
N ASN A 135 18.89 2.37 -4.15
CA ASN A 135 17.97 1.49 -4.88
C ASN A 135 18.16 1.53 -6.40
N GLN A 136 19.43 1.55 -6.87
CA GLN A 136 19.79 1.65 -8.29
C GLN A 136 19.22 2.93 -8.95
N GLN A 137 19.14 4.02 -8.20
CA GLN A 137 18.62 5.32 -8.60
C GLN A 137 17.13 5.31 -9.03
N ARG A 138 16.36 4.34 -8.52
CA ARG A 138 14.92 4.23 -8.82
C ARG A 138 14.06 5.20 -8.01
N ILE A 139 14.58 5.77 -6.92
CA ILE A 139 13.79 6.67 -6.08
C ILE A 139 13.64 8.01 -6.77
N ILE A 140 12.40 8.34 -7.14
CA ILE A 140 12.03 9.64 -7.69
C ILE A 140 11.56 10.54 -6.53
N ILE A 141 12.11 11.76 -6.49
CA ILE A 141 11.95 12.71 -5.38
C ILE A 141 11.08 13.93 -5.73
N PHE A 142 10.26 13.83 -6.76
CA PHE A 142 9.33 14.89 -7.20
C PHE A 142 7.98 14.30 -7.56
N GLY A 143 6.93 15.13 -7.50
CA GLY A 143 5.53 14.71 -7.56
C GLY A 143 5.11 13.92 -8.79
N GLY A 144 3.95 13.24 -8.67
CA GLY A 144 3.35 12.41 -9.70
C GLY A 144 3.38 10.91 -9.40
N GLY A 145 3.93 10.48 -8.26
CA GLY A 145 3.82 9.11 -7.73
C GLY A 145 2.98 9.09 -6.46
N LEU A 146 1.95 8.24 -6.40
CA LEU A 146 1.05 8.12 -5.25
C LEU A 146 0.78 6.66 -4.89
N PRO A 147 0.78 6.28 -3.58
CA PRO A 147 0.40 4.95 -3.15
C PRO A 147 -1.11 4.74 -3.28
N VAL A 148 -1.52 3.55 -3.72
CA VAL A 148 -2.92 3.12 -3.69
C VAL A 148 -3.18 2.45 -2.36
N ILE A 149 -4.04 3.05 -1.54
CA ILE A 149 -4.35 2.57 -0.19
C ILE A 149 -5.75 1.99 -0.17
N PHE A 150 -5.87 0.77 0.37
CA PHE A 150 -7.14 0.10 0.59
C PHE A 150 -7.10 -0.61 1.95
N ASN A 151 -8.12 -0.41 2.79
CA ASN A 151 -8.17 -0.94 4.16
C ASN A 151 -6.88 -0.63 4.96
N GLU A 152 -6.42 0.61 4.92
CA GLU A 152 -5.20 1.08 5.61
C GLU A 152 -3.89 0.40 5.16
N GLN A 153 -3.92 -0.33 4.05
CA GLN A 153 -2.75 -1.00 3.48
C GLN A 153 -2.42 -0.45 2.10
N VAL A 154 -1.15 -0.28 1.81
CA VAL A 154 -0.68 0.01 0.45
C VAL A 154 -0.78 -1.28 -0.35
N ILE A 155 -1.69 -1.29 -1.34
CA ILE A 155 -1.95 -2.44 -2.22
C ILE A 155 -1.28 -2.32 -3.60
N GLY A 156 -0.61 -1.22 -3.84
CA GLY A 156 0.08 -0.86 -5.07
C GLY A 156 0.35 0.63 -5.11
N ALA A 157 0.77 1.15 -6.24
CA ALA A 157 0.97 2.57 -6.45
C ALA A 157 0.84 2.94 -7.93
N VAL A 158 0.61 4.23 -8.17
CA VAL A 158 0.56 4.82 -9.50
C VAL A 158 1.66 5.83 -9.70
N GLY A 159 2.05 6.04 -10.96
CA GLY A 159 3.01 7.07 -11.36
C GLY A 159 2.63 7.67 -12.69
N VAL A 160 2.74 8.97 -12.77
CA VAL A 160 2.50 9.76 -13.99
C VAL A 160 3.73 10.58 -14.33
N SER A 161 4.05 10.65 -15.61
CA SER A 161 5.13 11.48 -16.12
C SER A 161 4.85 11.95 -17.54
N GLY A 162 5.13 13.22 -17.85
CA GLY A 162 4.99 13.82 -19.18
C GLY A 162 4.64 15.29 -19.15
N GLY A 163 3.99 15.76 -18.09
CA GLY A 163 3.68 17.17 -17.86
C GLY A 163 4.65 17.88 -16.93
N THR A 164 4.19 19.00 -16.37
CA THR A 164 4.84 19.61 -15.20
C THR A 164 4.63 18.72 -13.96
N VAL A 165 5.39 18.98 -12.89
CA VAL A 165 5.22 18.22 -11.64
C VAL A 165 3.79 18.33 -11.11
N GLU A 166 3.17 19.50 -11.22
CA GLU A 166 1.80 19.78 -10.80
C GLU A 166 0.78 19.02 -11.65
N GLN A 167 1.00 18.97 -12.98
CA GLN A 167 0.14 18.22 -13.90
C GLN A 167 0.26 16.71 -13.65
N ASP A 168 1.47 16.19 -13.49
CA ASP A 168 1.70 14.78 -13.16
C ASP A 168 1.03 14.41 -11.84
N GLN A 169 1.13 15.28 -10.81
CA GLN A 169 0.49 15.09 -9.51
C GLN A 169 -1.04 15.11 -9.62
N LEU A 170 -1.60 16.05 -10.38
CA LEU A 170 -3.05 16.13 -10.65
C LEU A 170 -3.57 14.84 -11.30
N LEU A 171 -2.84 14.33 -12.29
CA LEU A 171 -3.23 13.12 -13.01
C LEU A 171 -3.07 11.86 -12.14
N ALA A 172 -2.05 11.80 -11.29
CA ALA A 172 -1.90 10.73 -10.32
C ALA A 172 -3.07 10.74 -9.30
N GLN A 173 -3.51 11.92 -8.85
CA GLN A 173 -4.68 12.05 -7.98
C GLN A 173 -5.96 11.63 -8.69
N CYS A 174 -6.15 12.01 -9.95
CA CYS A 174 -7.29 11.56 -10.77
C CYS A 174 -7.39 10.02 -10.83
N ALA A 175 -6.25 9.33 -10.89
CA ALA A 175 -6.22 7.87 -10.82
C ALA A 175 -6.74 7.35 -9.47
N LEU A 176 -6.33 7.94 -8.34
CA LEU A 176 -6.80 7.55 -7.01
C LEU A 176 -8.29 7.86 -6.80
N ASP A 177 -8.77 8.98 -7.33
CA ASP A 177 -10.19 9.35 -7.28
C ASP A 177 -11.03 8.32 -8.04
N CYS A 178 -10.57 7.89 -9.23
CA CYS A 178 -11.18 6.82 -9.98
C CYS A 178 -11.19 5.50 -9.19
N PHE A 179 -10.06 5.12 -8.59
CA PHE A 179 -9.96 3.91 -7.77
C PHE A 179 -10.94 3.92 -6.59
N SER A 180 -11.10 5.06 -5.94
CA SER A 180 -12.00 5.22 -4.78
C SER A 180 -13.48 5.12 -5.15
N ALA A 181 -13.83 5.29 -6.43
CA ALA A 181 -15.18 5.22 -6.96
C ALA A 181 -15.56 3.80 -7.47
N LEU A 182 -14.60 2.86 -7.50
CA LEU A 182 -14.82 1.46 -7.91
C LEU A 182 -15.45 0.64 -6.79
#